data_acf798e2df6c0a0530aca335f2ec7016
#
_entry.id   acf798e2df6c0a0530aca335f2ec7016
#
_cell.length_a   1.000
_cell.length_b   1.000
_cell.length_c   1.000
_cell.angle_alpha   90.00
_cell.angle_beta   90.00
_cell.angle_gamma   90.00
#
_symmetry.space_group_name_H-M   'P 1'
#
loop_
_entity.id
_entity.type
_entity.pdbx_description
1 polymer ?
#
loop_
_entity_poly.entity_id
_entity_poly.type
_entity_poly.pdbx_seq_one_letter_code
_entity_poly.pdbx_strand_id
1 'polypeptide(L)'
;KIWEVKKSKREPRCLIWHEVGKEPTEHILNELRERSQEFAALGSRVNLILKHKEDQADPTFAKTKAELPKAAVYYDEGTENINVLARRMYGDPDKLPLILVVKEGMQGVYSASGYNVGTGDMLLRVLNSGI
;
A
#
# COMPACT_ATOMS: atom_id res chain seq x y z
N LYS A 1 -14.53 -1.06 -5.31
CA LYS A 1 -14.21 -1.47 -3.94
C LYS A 1 -12.81 -2.07 -3.86
N ILE A 2 -12.19 -1.88 -2.73
CA ILE A 2 -10.86 -2.42 -2.47
C ILE A 2 -10.82 -3.93 -2.73
N TRP A 3 -11.87 -4.63 -2.35
CA TRP A 3 -11.93 -6.08 -2.49
C TRP A 3 -11.78 -6.57 -3.91
N GLU A 4 -12.11 -5.74 -4.87
CA GLU A 4 -12.07 -6.16 -6.27
C GLU A 4 -10.66 -6.27 -6.81
N VAL A 5 -9.71 -5.64 -6.14
CA VAL A 5 -8.30 -5.72 -6.53
C VAL A 5 -7.82 -7.17 -6.60
N LYS A 6 -8.33 -8.01 -5.74
CA LYS A 6 -7.86 -9.39 -5.60
C LYS A 6 -8.29 -10.32 -6.71
N LYS A 7 -9.28 -9.93 -7.52
CA LYS A 7 -9.96 -10.90 -8.39
C LYS A 7 -9.22 -11.29 -9.64
N SER A 8 -8.36 -10.44 -10.13
CA SER A 8 -7.91 -10.60 -11.51
C SER A 8 -6.57 -11.30 -11.68
N LYS A 9 -5.75 -11.39 -10.65
CA LYS A 9 -4.37 -11.86 -10.82
C LYS A 9 -3.94 -12.80 -9.71
N ARG A 10 -3.04 -13.70 -10.07
CA ARG A 10 -2.40 -14.57 -9.10
C ARG A 10 -1.20 -13.91 -8.45
N GLU A 11 -0.66 -12.89 -9.09
CA GLU A 11 0.51 -12.18 -8.59
C GLU A 11 0.20 -11.45 -7.31
N PRO A 12 1.17 -11.38 -6.37
CA PRO A 12 0.95 -10.63 -5.14
C PRO A 12 0.71 -9.16 -5.43
N ARG A 13 -0.13 -8.56 -4.62
CA ARG A 13 -0.45 -7.13 -4.71
C ARG A 13 -0.22 -6.51 -3.35
N CYS A 14 0.29 -5.29 -3.34
CA CYS A 14 0.41 -4.58 -2.08
C CYS A 14 -0.73 -3.57 -1.92
N LEU A 15 -1.20 -3.46 -0.70
CA LEU A 15 -2.21 -2.50 -0.30
C LEU A 15 -1.58 -1.64 0.78
N ILE A 16 -1.50 -0.34 0.54
CA ILE A 16 -0.84 0.57 1.46
C ILE A 16 -1.83 1.63 1.90
N TRP A 17 -2.28 1.53 3.15
CA TRP A 17 -3.16 2.53 3.76
C TRP A 17 -2.30 3.67 4.31
N HIS A 18 -2.66 4.91 3.97
CA HIS A 18 -1.91 6.10 4.33
C HIS A 18 -2.72 7.06 5.17
N GLU A 19 -2.01 7.82 5.97
CA GLU A 19 -2.58 9.02 6.58
C GLU A 19 -1.66 10.17 6.20
N VAL A 20 -2.07 10.99 5.21
CA VAL A 20 -1.22 12.07 4.70
C VAL A 20 -0.89 13.08 5.78
N GLY A 21 0.26 13.71 5.66
CA GLY A 21 0.72 14.69 6.63
C GLY A 21 1.38 14.10 7.87
N LYS A 22 1.42 12.79 7.99
CA LYS A 22 2.09 12.12 9.10
C LYS A 22 3.48 11.65 8.68
N GLU A 23 4.43 11.77 9.59
CA GLU A 23 5.82 11.43 9.30
C GLU A 23 5.98 9.97 8.81
N PRO A 24 5.37 8.97 9.45
CA PRO A 24 5.54 7.60 8.96
C PRO A 24 5.07 7.40 7.53
N THR A 25 3.97 8.05 7.16
CA THR A 25 3.47 7.98 5.79
C THR A 25 4.45 8.64 4.82
N GLU A 26 5.01 9.77 5.21
CA GLU A 26 5.98 10.45 4.34
C GLU A 26 7.22 9.61 4.11
N HIS A 27 7.65 8.88 5.13
CA HIS A 27 8.81 7.99 4.97
C HIS A 27 8.53 6.87 3.98
N ILE A 28 7.37 6.22 4.05
CA ILE A 28 7.09 5.14 3.10
C ILE A 28 6.91 5.70 1.68
N LEU A 29 6.29 6.86 1.53
CA LEU A 29 6.15 7.46 0.21
C LEU A 29 7.51 7.82 -0.37
N ASN A 30 8.42 8.31 0.46
CA ASN A 30 9.79 8.59 0.02
C ASN A 30 10.51 7.31 -0.45
N GLU A 31 10.35 6.22 0.27
CA GLU A 31 10.96 4.95 -0.13
C GLU A 31 10.39 4.44 -1.45
N LEU A 32 9.10 4.62 -1.67
CA LEU A 32 8.51 4.27 -2.95
C LEU A 32 9.12 5.08 -4.09
N ARG A 33 9.39 6.37 -3.86
CA ARG A 33 9.99 7.21 -4.88
C ARG A 33 11.47 6.90 -5.11
N GLU A 34 12.19 6.53 -4.05
CA GLU A 34 13.60 6.15 -4.17
C GLU A 34 13.78 4.92 -5.05
N ARG A 35 12.78 4.06 -5.09
CA ARG A 35 12.79 2.86 -5.91
C ARG A 35 11.65 2.91 -6.94
N SER A 36 11.41 4.09 -7.49
CA SER A 36 10.24 4.32 -8.33
C SER A 36 10.24 3.47 -9.60
N GLN A 37 11.41 3.20 -10.18
CA GLN A 37 11.44 2.35 -11.38
C GLN A 37 10.93 0.95 -11.09
N GLU A 38 11.34 0.38 -9.97
CA GLU A 38 10.91 -0.96 -9.59
C GLU A 38 9.45 -1.01 -9.23
N PHE A 39 8.97 -0.02 -8.46
CA PHE A 39 7.55 0.04 -8.10
C PHE A 39 6.67 0.36 -9.30
N ALA A 40 7.12 1.23 -10.18
CA ALA A 40 6.36 1.54 -11.40
C ALA A 40 6.20 0.32 -12.29
N ALA A 41 7.22 -0.54 -12.35
CA ALA A 41 7.16 -1.76 -13.14
C ALA A 41 6.10 -2.74 -12.63
N LEU A 42 5.71 -2.63 -11.35
CA LEU A 42 4.65 -3.47 -10.79
C LEU A 42 3.26 -3.00 -11.21
N GLY A 43 3.16 -1.75 -11.70
CA GLY A 43 1.91 -1.23 -12.25
C GLY A 43 0.77 -1.26 -11.25
N SER A 44 -0.37 -1.83 -11.64
CA SER A 44 -1.57 -1.87 -10.81
C SER A 44 -1.47 -2.85 -9.65
N ARG A 45 -0.36 -3.54 -9.49
CA ARG A 45 -0.14 -4.36 -8.31
C ARG A 45 0.17 -3.50 -7.08
N VAL A 46 0.47 -2.21 -7.28
CA VAL A 46 0.65 -1.25 -6.19
C VAL A 46 -0.67 -0.52 -5.99
N ASN A 47 -1.24 -0.60 -4.80
CA ASN A 47 -2.52 -0.01 -4.47
C ASN A 47 -2.35 0.95 -3.30
N LEU A 48 -2.60 2.23 -3.58
CA LEU A 48 -2.44 3.30 -2.60
C LEU A 48 -3.83 3.65 -2.07
N ILE A 49 -4.01 3.54 -0.77
CA ILE A 49 -5.32 3.70 -0.15
C ILE A 49 -5.28 4.89 0.81
N LEU A 50 -6.12 5.86 0.54
CA LEU A 50 -6.22 7.09 1.32
C LEU A 50 -7.49 7.08 2.15
N LYS A 51 -7.52 7.86 3.23
CA LYS A 51 -8.71 8.01 4.03
C LYS A 51 -9.78 8.80 3.31
N HIS A 52 -9.37 9.91 2.67
CA HIS A 52 -10.31 10.84 2.05
C HIS A 52 -9.84 11.19 0.64
N LYS A 53 -10.79 11.49 -0.22
CA LYS A 53 -10.49 11.86 -1.59
C LYS A 53 -9.60 13.09 -1.67
N GLU A 54 -9.80 14.05 -0.77
CA GLU A 54 -9.03 15.28 -0.72
C GLU A 54 -7.55 15.03 -0.47
N ASP A 55 -7.22 13.92 0.16
CA ASP A 55 -5.83 13.60 0.51
C ASP A 55 -4.95 13.41 -0.71
N GLN A 56 -5.54 13.17 -1.89
CA GLN A 56 -4.76 13.03 -3.11
C GLN A 56 -4.03 14.31 -3.49
N ALA A 57 -4.46 15.45 -2.96
CA ALA A 57 -3.81 16.74 -3.21
C ALA A 57 -2.59 16.98 -2.32
N ASP A 58 -2.32 16.10 -1.35
CA ASP A 58 -1.14 16.23 -0.52
C ASP A 58 0.11 16.20 -1.39
N PRO A 59 1.05 17.16 -1.22
CA PRO A 59 2.20 17.27 -2.11
C PRO A 59 3.06 16.01 -2.19
N THR A 60 3.32 15.37 -1.05
CA THR A 60 4.16 14.17 -1.03
C THR A 60 3.45 13.02 -1.74
N PHE A 61 2.17 12.85 -1.50
CA PHE A 61 1.38 11.83 -2.18
C PHE A 61 1.33 12.10 -3.69
N ALA A 62 1.07 13.34 -4.07
CA ALA A 62 0.96 13.70 -5.49
C ALA A 62 2.26 13.42 -6.24
N LYS A 63 3.41 13.75 -5.64
CA LYS A 63 4.72 13.44 -6.25
C LYS A 63 4.91 11.94 -6.42
N THR A 64 4.55 11.18 -5.40
CA THR A 64 4.71 9.73 -5.44
C THR A 64 3.83 9.12 -6.52
N LYS A 65 2.57 9.55 -6.59
CA LYS A 65 1.64 9.04 -7.59
C LYS A 65 2.12 9.38 -9.00
N ALA A 66 2.70 10.56 -9.19
CA ALA A 66 3.22 10.95 -10.51
C ALA A 66 4.32 10.01 -10.99
N GLU A 67 5.11 9.46 -10.08
CA GLU A 67 6.17 8.51 -10.44
C GLU A 67 5.67 7.08 -10.55
N LEU A 68 4.45 6.82 -10.09
CA LEU A 68 3.82 5.50 -10.17
C LEU A 68 2.46 5.63 -10.87
N PRO A 69 2.47 6.01 -12.15
CA PRO A 69 1.21 6.40 -12.82
C PRO A 69 0.19 5.28 -12.94
N LYS A 70 0.63 4.03 -12.95
CA LYS A 70 -0.27 2.89 -13.07
C LYS A 70 -0.74 2.34 -11.73
N ALA A 71 -0.22 2.87 -10.61
CA ALA A 71 -0.68 2.46 -9.30
C ALA A 71 -2.15 2.84 -9.13
N ALA A 72 -2.93 1.93 -8.56
CA ALA A 72 -4.34 2.19 -8.30
C ALA A 72 -4.50 2.99 -7.01
N VAL A 73 -5.49 3.88 -7.00
CA VAL A 73 -5.78 4.70 -5.83
C VAL A 73 -7.21 4.43 -5.39
N TYR A 74 -7.38 4.17 -4.11
CA TYR A 74 -8.69 3.92 -3.52
C TYR A 74 -8.87 4.79 -2.28
N TYR A 75 -10.13 4.96 -1.87
CA TYR A 75 -10.46 5.76 -0.69
C TYR A 75 -11.22 4.86 0.29
N ASP A 76 -10.75 4.85 1.53
CA ASP A 76 -11.36 4.07 2.59
C ASP A 76 -11.74 5.02 3.71
N GLU A 77 -12.90 5.66 3.56
CA GLU A 77 -13.34 6.70 4.49
C GLU A 77 -13.84 6.14 5.82
N GLY A 78 -14.13 4.83 5.85
CA GLY A 78 -14.44 4.16 7.10
C GLY A 78 -13.22 3.39 7.60
N THR A 79 -13.28 2.94 8.83
CA THR A 79 -12.19 2.15 9.41
C THR A 79 -12.47 0.66 9.39
N GLU A 80 -13.67 0.26 8.99
CA GLU A 80 -14.11 -1.12 9.04
C GLU A 80 -13.24 -2.05 8.20
N ASN A 81 -12.96 -1.67 6.97
CA ASN A 81 -12.18 -2.50 6.06
C ASN A 81 -10.74 -2.65 6.55
N ILE A 82 -10.16 -1.56 7.04
CA ILE A 82 -8.82 -1.61 7.61
C ILE A 82 -8.77 -2.57 8.78
N ASN A 83 -9.76 -2.47 9.67
CA ASN A 83 -9.78 -3.31 10.87
C ASN A 83 -9.90 -4.79 10.52
N VAL A 84 -10.76 -5.12 9.56
CA VAL A 84 -10.94 -6.52 9.16
C VAL A 84 -9.66 -7.08 8.54
N LEU A 85 -9.08 -6.34 7.60
CA LEU A 85 -7.85 -6.80 6.94
C LEU A 85 -6.69 -6.87 7.93
N ALA A 86 -6.56 -5.88 8.80
CA ALA A 86 -5.48 -5.87 9.78
C ALA A 86 -5.56 -7.03 10.75
N ARG A 87 -6.77 -7.37 11.19
CA ARG A 87 -6.96 -8.53 12.06
C ARG A 87 -6.55 -9.82 11.35
N ARG A 88 -6.94 -9.94 10.10
CA ARG A 88 -6.61 -11.11 9.29
C ARG A 88 -5.11 -11.28 9.15
N MET A 89 -4.41 -10.18 9.02
CA MET A 89 -2.96 -10.16 8.81
C MET A 89 -2.18 -9.97 10.11
N TYR A 90 -2.90 -9.88 11.24
CA TYR A 90 -2.30 -9.61 12.55
C TYR A 90 -1.53 -8.29 12.59
N GLY A 91 -1.97 -7.32 11.77
CA GLY A 91 -1.43 -5.97 11.80
C GLY A 91 -2.12 -5.11 12.84
N ASP A 92 -1.62 -3.89 13.00
CA ASP A 92 -2.19 -2.91 13.92
C ASP A 92 -2.86 -1.80 13.11
N PRO A 93 -4.21 -1.76 13.07
CA PRO A 93 -4.91 -0.76 12.27
C PRO A 93 -4.74 0.66 12.76
N ASP A 94 -4.28 0.84 14.00
CA ASP A 94 -4.06 2.18 14.54
C ASP A 94 -2.71 2.77 14.14
N LYS A 95 -1.84 1.97 13.54
CA LYS A 95 -0.52 2.43 13.10
C LYS A 95 -0.45 2.46 11.59
N LEU A 96 -0.68 3.63 11.03
CA LEU A 96 -0.52 3.83 9.59
C LEU A 96 0.88 4.36 9.30
N PRO A 97 1.48 4.02 8.17
CA PRO A 97 0.88 3.24 7.09
C PRO A 97 0.71 1.77 7.46
N LEU A 98 -0.40 1.19 7.02
CA LEU A 98 -0.61 -0.24 7.12
C LEU A 98 -0.33 -0.83 5.75
N ILE A 99 0.57 -1.79 5.69
CA ILE A 99 1.00 -2.39 4.44
C ILE A 99 0.66 -3.86 4.46
N LEU A 100 -0.09 -4.30 3.46
CA LEU A 100 -0.42 -5.71 3.30
C LEU A 100 0.00 -6.16 1.92
N VAL A 101 0.54 -7.36 1.82
CA VAL A 101 0.74 -8.02 0.53
C VAL A 101 -0.16 -9.24 0.51
N VAL A 102 -1.01 -9.31 -0.48
CA VAL A 102 -2.01 -10.37 -0.60
C VAL A 102 -1.91 -11.03 -1.96
N LYS A 103 -2.31 -12.29 -2.00
CA LYS A 103 -2.41 -13.06 -3.23
C LYS A 103 -3.88 -13.26 -3.56
N GLU A 104 -4.13 -14.05 -4.59
CA GLU A 104 -5.46 -14.42 -5.01
C GLU A 104 -6.31 -14.87 -3.81
N GLY A 105 -7.55 -14.38 -3.74
CA GLY A 105 -8.43 -14.71 -2.63
C GLY A 105 -8.14 -13.97 -1.35
N MET A 106 -7.34 -12.91 -1.41
CA MET A 106 -6.94 -12.12 -0.24
C MET A 106 -6.11 -12.93 0.77
N GLN A 107 -5.41 -13.93 0.28
CA GLN A 107 -4.48 -14.67 1.13
C GLN A 107 -3.29 -13.77 1.46
N GLY A 108 -3.08 -13.50 2.74
CA GLY A 108 -1.99 -12.65 3.19
C GLY A 108 -0.66 -13.37 3.14
N VAL A 109 0.37 -12.67 2.70
CA VAL A 109 1.73 -13.19 2.67
C VAL A 109 2.73 -12.28 3.39
N TYR A 110 2.33 -11.05 3.70
CA TYR A 110 3.19 -10.12 4.42
C TYR A 110 2.33 -8.98 4.99
N SER A 111 2.69 -8.49 6.16
CA SER A 111 2.06 -7.30 6.71
C SER A 111 3.06 -6.49 7.50
N ALA A 112 2.84 -5.17 7.56
CA ALA A 112 3.62 -4.27 8.39
C ALA A 112 2.73 -3.12 8.83
N SER A 113 2.81 -2.76 10.10
CA SER A 113 2.06 -1.64 10.68
C SER A 113 3.05 -0.57 11.11
N GLY A 114 2.82 0.67 10.67
CA GLY A 114 3.75 1.75 10.90
C GLY A 114 4.93 1.66 9.95
N TYR A 115 5.85 2.60 10.10
CA TYR A 115 7.02 2.65 9.23
C TYR A 115 8.26 2.14 9.96
N ASN A 116 9.03 1.30 9.27
CA ASN A 116 10.36 0.90 9.70
C ASN A 116 11.31 1.11 8.53
N VAL A 117 12.54 1.51 8.82
CA VAL A 117 13.55 1.70 7.78
C VAL A 117 13.72 0.41 6.99
N GLY A 118 13.69 0.52 5.67
CA GLY A 118 13.84 -0.65 4.80
C GLY A 118 12.52 -1.32 4.44
N THR A 119 11.39 -0.75 4.85
CA THR A 119 10.07 -1.31 4.51
C THR A 119 9.89 -1.40 3.00
N GLY A 120 10.32 -0.37 2.26
CA GLY A 120 10.20 -0.38 0.79
C GLY A 120 10.98 -1.51 0.16
N ASP A 121 12.20 -1.75 0.62
CA ASP A 121 13.02 -2.85 0.10
C ASP A 121 12.40 -4.20 0.40
N MET A 122 11.90 -4.37 1.62
CA MET A 122 11.23 -5.62 1.99
C MET A 122 9.99 -5.84 1.13
N LEU A 123 9.22 -4.80 0.89
CA LEU A 123 8.03 -4.87 0.08
C LEU A 123 8.35 -5.31 -1.35
N LEU A 124 9.39 -4.74 -1.95
CA LEU A 124 9.84 -5.15 -3.28
C LEU A 124 10.27 -6.60 -3.30
N ARG A 125 10.98 -7.03 -2.27
CA ARG A 125 11.43 -8.41 -2.19
C ARG A 125 10.27 -9.39 -2.14
N VAL A 126 9.26 -9.08 -1.33
CA VAL A 126 8.07 -9.93 -1.22
C VAL A 126 7.30 -9.95 -2.54
N LEU A 127 7.11 -8.77 -3.16
CA LEU A 127 6.35 -8.68 -4.41
C LEU A 127 7.03 -9.40 -5.57
N ASN A 128 8.36 -9.44 -5.56
CA ASN A 128 9.13 -10.07 -6.63
C ASN A 128 9.45 -11.54 -6.38
N SER A 129 9.12 -12.06 -5.21
CA SER A 129 9.48 -13.44 -4.86
C SER A 129 8.61 -14.49 -5.53
N GLY A 130 7.46 -14.10 -6.06
CA GLY A 130 6.54 -15.05 -6.68
C GLY A 130 5.71 -15.84 -5.69
N ILE A 131 5.78 -15.49 -4.44
CA ILE A 131 5.00 -16.15 -3.39
C ILE A 131 3.53 -15.84 -3.49
#